data_22a6dc98dea9631a275b62b03463a0ea
#
_entry.id   22a6dc98dea9631a275b62b03463a0ea
#
_cell.length_a   1.000
_cell.length_b   1.000
_cell.length_c   1.000
_cell.angle_alpha   90.00
_cell.angle_beta   90.00
_cell.angle_gamma   90.00
#
_symmetry.space_group_name_H-M   'P 1'
#
loop_
_entity.id
_entity.type
_entity.pdbx_description
1 polymer ?
#
loop_
_entity_poly.entity_id
_entity_poly.type
_entity_poly.pdbx_seq_one_letter_code
_entity_poly.pdbx_strand_id
1 'polypeptide(L)'
;GSVSFEKLSKFQKTASKNLHTSWINIPHVTQHDDADITDLLALRADLNKQHKTKVSPLAYIIKATVETLKLYPLMNTSLNKNLDTVVLKNYFNIGVAVDTPEGLIVPNIKDADKKTILDISDNVINLANLAKERKLKVDQLKGATFTISSLSGIGGKYFTPIINPPEVAILGLSKPFDNLYLDDKKVVNKKLLPVSLSYDHRAINGAYAARFVSELSKQLNQIQSLKESFNGS
;
A
#
# COMPACT_ATOMS: atom_id res chain seq x y z
N GLY A 1 2.75 30.12 -29.93
CA GLY A 1 1.41 29.56 -29.83
C GLY A 1 0.61 30.22 -28.71
N SER A 2 -0.71 30.00 -28.68
CA SER A 2 -1.56 30.48 -27.58
C SER A 2 -1.25 29.71 -26.29
N VAL A 3 -1.30 30.39 -25.15
CA VAL A 3 -1.09 29.82 -23.82
C VAL A 3 -2.22 30.24 -22.90
N SER A 4 -2.58 29.37 -21.95
CA SER A 4 -3.50 29.69 -20.87
C SER A 4 -2.79 29.52 -19.54
N PHE A 5 -3.19 30.28 -18.52
CA PHE A 5 -2.61 30.23 -17.19
C PHE A 5 -3.67 29.75 -16.19
N GLU A 6 -3.37 28.68 -15.46
CA GLU A 6 -4.21 28.19 -14.38
C GLU A 6 -3.44 28.22 -13.04
N LYS A 7 -4.06 28.77 -12.01
CA LYS A 7 -3.42 28.90 -10.70
C LYS A 7 -3.59 27.60 -9.92
N LEU A 8 -2.49 27.05 -9.39
CA LEU A 8 -2.55 25.94 -8.45
C LEU A 8 -3.33 26.32 -7.19
N SER A 9 -4.18 25.42 -6.73
CA SER A 9 -4.88 25.55 -5.44
C SER A 9 -3.87 25.55 -4.27
N LYS A 10 -4.31 25.98 -3.09
CA LYS A 10 -3.49 25.93 -1.88
C LYS A 10 -3.05 24.50 -1.55
N PHE A 11 -3.94 23.53 -1.76
CA PHE A 11 -3.66 22.13 -1.56
C PHE A 11 -2.58 21.62 -2.52
N GLN A 12 -2.73 21.87 -3.83
CA GLN A 12 -1.75 21.48 -4.86
C GLN A 12 -0.36 22.09 -4.59
N LYS A 13 -0.29 23.36 -4.14
CA LYS A 13 0.99 24.00 -3.77
C LYS A 13 1.66 23.28 -2.59
N THR A 14 0.88 22.89 -1.58
CA THR A 14 1.41 22.17 -0.41
C THR A 14 1.89 20.77 -0.81
N ALA A 15 1.10 20.03 -1.58
CA ALA A 15 1.45 18.71 -2.09
C ALA A 15 2.73 18.77 -2.96
N SER A 16 2.82 19.73 -3.89
CA SER A 16 4.00 19.94 -4.73
C SER A 16 5.27 20.17 -3.90
N LYS A 17 5.18 21.03 -2.87
CA LYS A 17 6.32 21.26 -1.96
C LYS A 17 6.74 20.00 -1.21
N ASN A 18 5.79 19.23 -0.69
CA ASN A 18 6.07 18.00 0.07
C ASN A 18 6.70 16.93 -0.84
N LEU A 19 6.15 16.73 -2.03
CA LEU A 19 6.67 15.78 -3.01
C LEU A 19 8.09 16.16 -3.46
N HIS A 20 8.32 17.44 -3.75
CA HIS A 20 9.64 17.94 -4.12
C HIS A 20 10.65 17.73 -2.98
N THR A 21 10.28 18.04 -1.74
CA THR A 21 11.11 17.83 -0.56
C THR A 21 11.45 16.35 -0.38
N SER A 22 10.48 15.45 -0.52
CA SER A 22 10.72 14.00 -0.46
C SER A 22 11.70 13.55 -1.54
N TRP A 23 11.46 13.95 -2.78
CA TRP A 23 12.26 13.52 -3.93
C TRP A 23 13.73 13.95 -3.84
N ILE A 24 13.99 15.18 -3.38
CA ILE A 24 15.37 15.68 -3.25
C ILE A 24 16.11 15.05 -2.06
N ASN A 25 15.41 14.83 -0.95
CA ASN A 25 16.07 14.42 0.30
C ASN A 25 16.19 12.90 0.49
N ILE A 26 15.43 12.11 -0.27
CA ILE A 26 15.42 10.66 -0.13
C ILE A 26 15.96 10.02 -1.42
N PRO A 27 17.05 9.26 -1.35
CA PRO A 27 17.53 8.47 -2.48
C PRO A 27 16.61 7.26 -2.69
N HIS A 28 15.55 7.47 -3.50
CA HIS A 28 14.57 6.44 -3.82
C HIS A 28 15.16 5.36 -4.71
N VAL A 29 14.91 4.11 -4.35
CA VAL A 29 15.06 2.95 -5.23
C VAL A 29 13.74 2.21 -5.25
N THR A 30 13.36 1.62 -6.38
CA THR A 30 12.12 0.89 -6.51
C THR A 30 12.38 -0.55 -6.93
N GLN A 31 11.85 -1.50 -6.17
CA GLN A 31 11.78 -2.92 -6.49
C GLN A 31 10.40 -3.25 -7.06
N HIS A 32 10.37 -3.86 -8.24
CA HIS A 32 9.12 -4.33 -8.88
C HIS A 32 9.05 -5.85 -8.84
N ASP A 33 7.83 -6.38 -8.71
CA ASP A 33 7.55 -7.81 -8.82
C ASP A 33 6.07 -8.04 -9.17
N ASP A 34 5.72 -9.27 -9.54
CA ASP A 34 4.34 -9.71 -9.79
C ASP A 34 3.93 -10.75 -8.74
N ALA A 35 3.01 -10.40 -7.86
CA ALA A 35 2.48 -11.32 -6.85
C ALA A 35 1.29 -12.11 -7.40
N ASP A 36 1.31 -13.43 -7.31
CA ASP A 36 0.15 -14.27 -7.62
C ASP A 36 -0.93 -14.06 -6.56
N ILE A 37 -2.11 -13.62 -6.97
CA ILE A 37 -3.27 -13.40 -6.09
C ILE A 37 -4.49 -14.26 -6.51
N THR A 38 -4.26 -15.31 -7.28
CA THR A 38 -5.33 -16.17 -7.82
C THR A 38 -6.19 -16.75 -6.69
N ASP A 39 -5.55 -17.40 -5.73
CA ASP A 39 -6.22 -18.05 -4.60
C ASP A 39 -6.82 -17.03 -3.62
N LEU A 40 -6.15 -15.87 -3.43
CA LEU A 40 -6.70 -14.77 -2.64
C LEU A 40 -8.03 -14.26 -3.22
N LEU A 41 -8.11 -14.10 -4.54
CA LEU A 41 -9.34 -13.65 -5.18
C LEU A 41 -10.46 -14.68 -5.08
N ALA A 42 -10.16 -15.98 -5.16
CA ALA A 42 -11.09 -17.07 -4.93
C ALA A 42 -11.60 -17.05 -3.47
N LEU A 43 -10.70 -17.03 -2.48
CA LEU A 43 -11.04 -16.91 -1.06
C LEU A 43 -11.94 -15.70 -0.79
N ARG A 44 -11.55 -14.54 -1.33
CA ARG A 44 -12.34 -13.30 -1.19
C ARG A 44 -13.76 -13.46 -1.74
N ALA A 45 -13.93 -14.09 -2.92
CA ALA A 45 -15.24 -14.30 -3.51
C ALA A 45 -16.12 -15.19 -2.62
N ASP A 46 -15.56 -16.26 -2.08
CA ASP A 46 -16.24 -17.19 -1.17
C ASP A 46 -16.64 -16.52 0.14
N LEU A 47 -15.72 -15.81 0.80
CA LEU A 47 -16.00 -15.10 2.05
C LEU A 47 -17.03 -13.98 1.87
N ASN A 48 -16.93 -13.22 0.77
CA ASN A 48 -17.92 -12.20 0.47
C ASN A 48 -19.33 -12.79 0.25
N LYS A 49 -19.43 -13.95 -0.39
CA LYS A 49 -20.70 -14.68 -0.56
C LYS A 49 -21.21 -15.22 0.78
N GLN A 50 -20.35 -15.88 1.55
CA GLN A 50 -20.68 -16.49 2.85
C GLN A 50 -21.18 -15.46 3.86
N HIS A 51 -20.49 -14.32 3.97
CA HIS A 51 -20.79 -13.28 4.95
C HIS A 51 -21.65 -12.13 4.41
N LYS A 52 -22.10 -12.20 3.14
CA LYS A 52 -22.89 -11.16 2.46
C LYS A 52 -22.22 -9.77 2.50
N THR A 53 -20.89 -9.74 2.33
CA THR A 53 -20.04 -8.54 2.36
C THR A 53 -19.50 -8.19 0.97
N LYS A 54 -18.82 -7.03 0.87
CA LYS A 54 -18.17 -6.55 -0.36
C LYS A 54 -16.74 -6.11 -0.08
N VAL A 55 -15.99 -6.92 0.68
CA VAL A 55 -14.59 -6.63 1.01
C VAL A 55 -13.75 -6.57 -0.26
N SER A 56 -12.98 -5.51 -0.42
CA SER A 56 -12.07 -5.34 -1.57
C SER A 56 -10.77 -6.14 -1.39
N PRO A 57 -10.05 -6.49 -2.46
CA PRO A 57 -8.73 -7.13 -2.35
C PRO A 57 -7.74 -6.29 -1.52
N LEU A 58 -7.89 -4.96 -1.53
CA LEU A 58 -7.00 -4.05 -0.80
C LEU A 58 -6.96 -4.34 0.71
N ALA A 59 -8.09 -4.73 1.33
CA ALA A 59 -8.12 -5.05 2.76
C ALA A 59 -7.24 -6.26 3.09
N TYR A 60 -7.28 -7.30 2.25
CA TYR A 60 -6.41 -8.48 2.36
C TYR A 60 -4.94 -8.13 2.16
N ILE A 61 -4.65 -7.28 1.16
CA ILE A 61 -3.29 -6.83 0.86
C ILE A 61 -2.73 -6.00 2.02
N ILE A 62 -3.53 -5.11 2.63
CA ILE A 62 -3.12 -4.36 3.82
C ILE A 62 -2.78 -5.33 4.96
N LYS A 63 -3.61 -6.35 5.22
CA LYS A 63 -3.35 -7.34 6.28
C LYS A 63 -2.06 -8.12 6.00
N ALA A 64 -1.89 -8.64 4.79
CA ALA A 64 -0.66 -9.34 4.38
C ALA A 64 0.59 -8.43 4.48
N THR A 65 0.45 -7.15 4.13
CA THR A 65 1.54 -6.16 4.27
C THR A 65 1.92 -5.97 5.75
N VAL A 66 0.95 -5.87 6.65
CA VAL A 66 1.21 -5.75 8.10
C VAL A 66 1.96 -6.98 8.62
N GLU A 67 1.54 -8.19 8.24
CA GLU A 67 2.25 -9.41 8.65
C GLU A 67 3.68 -9.46 8.08
N THR A 68 3.87 -8.98 6.85
CA THR A 68 5.21 -8.85 6.24
C THR A 68 6.06 -7.80 6.98
N LEU A 69 5.49 -6.66 7.38
CA LEU A 69 6.20 -5.62 8.13
C LEU A 69 6.68 -6.12 9.51
N LYS A 70 5.95 -7.01 10.16
CA LYS A 70 6.40 -7.65 11.41
C LYS A 70 7.67 -8.49 11.23
N LEU A 71 7.80 -9.15 10.08
CA LEU A 71 8.97 -9.95 9.71
C LEU A 71 10.14 -9.09 9.19
N TYR A 72 9.83 -7.92 8.66
CA TYR A 72 10.79 -7.00 8.06
C TYR A 72 10.73 -5.61 8.72
N PRO A 73 11.11 -5.48 10.01
CA PRO A 73 10.88 -4.28 10.80
C PRO A 73 11.57 -3.02 10.28
N LEU A 74 12.67 -3.12 9.51
CA LEU A 74 13.30 -1.94 8.90
C LEU A 74 12.38 -1.21 7.91
N MET A 75 11.40 -1.89 7.31
CA MET A 75 10.39 -1.25 6.45
C MET A 75 9.43 -0.36 7.23
N ASN A 76 9.29 -0.56 8.55
CA ASN A 76 8.37 0.15 9.44
C ASN A 76 9.13 1.14 10.35
N THR A 77 10.00 1.97 9.76
CA THR A 77 10.91 2.85 10.49
C THR A 77 10.85 4.29 10.02
N SER A 78 11.60 5.13 10.68
CA SER A 78 12.00 6.45 10.18
C SER A 78 13.48 6.70 10.50
N LEU A 79 14.14 7.53 9.73
CA LEU A 79 15.46 8.06 10.08
C LEU A 79 15.31 9.26 11.03
N ASN A 80 16.23 9.38 12.00
CA ASN A 80 16.32 10.56 12.81
C ASN A 80 16.83 11.78 12.01
N LYS A 81 16.82 12.96 12.62
CA LYS A 81 17.23 14.20 11.93
C LYS A 81 18.70 14.19 11.48
N ASN A 82 19.56 13.50 12.20
CA ASN A 82 20.99 13.43 11.92
C ASN A 82 21.32 12.35 10.88
N LEU A 83 20.35 11.53 10.49
CA LEU A 83 20.49 10.40 9.56
C LEU A 83 21.51 9.32 10.01
N ASP A 84 21.71 9.20 11.31
CA ASP A 84 22.64 8.26 11.94
C ASP A 84 21.92 7.14 12.72
N THR A 85 20.60 7.25 12.89
CA THR A 85 19.81 6.33 13.69
C THR A 85 18.49 6.00 13.00
N VAL A 86 18.17 4.71 12.96
CA VAL A 86 16.89 4.18 12.52
C VAL A 86 15.96 4.07 13.71
N VAL A 87 14.78 4.68 13.65
CA VAL A 87 13.75 4.63 14.68
C VAL A 87 12.76 3.53 14.32
N LEU A 88 12.85 2.37 14.97
CA LEU A 88 11.91 1.25 14.82
C LEU A 88 10.56 1.60 15.45
N LYS A 89 9.49 1.38 14.72
CA LYS A 89 8.12 1.62 15.20
C LYS A 89 7.45 0.28 15.51
N ASN A 90 7.10 0.09 16.78
CA ASN A 90 6.43 -1.13 17.25
C ASN A 90 4.89 -1.00 17.19
N TYR A 91 4.40 -0.25 16.22
CA TYR A 91 2.99 -0.05 15.89
C TYR A 91 2.85 0.08 14.36
N PHE A 92 1.69 -0.29 13.83
CA PHE A 92 1.46 -0.39 12.39
C PHE A 92 0.28 0.48 11.97
N ASN A 93 0.58 1.72 11.56
CA ASN A 93 -0.40 2.65 11.02
C ASN A 93 -0.21 2.72 9.51
N ILE A 94 -1.16 2.17 8.77
CA ILE A 94 -1.03 2.06 7.31
C ILE A 94 -1.71 3.23 6.62
N GLY A 95 -0.90 4.06 5.97
CA GLY A 95 -1.38 5.10 5.07
C GLY A 95 -2.00 4.49 3.82
N VAL A 96 -3.16 5.00 3.41
CA VAL A 96 -3.83 4.59 2.18
C VAL A 96 -4.03 5.81 1.31
N ALA A 97 -3.39 5.83 0.14
CA ALA A 97 -3.52 6.94 -0.79
C ALA A 97 -4.93 6.97 -1.41
N VAL A 98 -5.60 8.10 -1.27
CA VAL A 98 -6.96 8.34 -1.80
C VAL A 98 -6.90 9.48 -2.79
N ASP A 99 -7.34 9.23 -4.02
CA ASP A 99 -7.52 10.25 -5.05
C ASP A 99 -8.81 11.05 -4.78
N THR A 100 -8.68 12.38 -4.79
CA THR A 100 -9.80 13.31 -4.61
C THR A 100 -9.79 14.38 -5.70
N PRO A 101 -10.90 15.08 -5.93
CA PRO A 101 -10.95 16.16 -6.93
C PRO A 101 -9.89 17.28 -6.72
N GLU A 102 -9.34 17.40 -5.51
CA GLU A 102 -8.33 18.39 -5.19
C GLU A 102 -6.91 17.87 -5.25
N GLY A 103 -6.74 16.56 -5.34
CA GLY A 103 -5.46 15.87 -5.38
C GLY A 103 -5.39 14.68 -4.43
N LEU A 104 -4.21 14.11 -4.34
CA LEU A 104 -3.94 12.92 -3.54
C LEU A 104 -3.83 13.25 -2.05
N ILE A 105 -4.57 12.54 -1.21
CA ILE A 105 -4.49 12.63 0.26
C ILE A 105 -4.21 11.25 0.84
N VAL A 106 -3.47 11.16 1.94
CA VAL A 106 -3.06 9.89 2.54
C VAL A 106 -3.54 9.80 4.00
N PRO A 107 -4.81 9.47 4.24
CA PRO A 107 -5.25 9.08 5.58
C PRO A 107 -4.64 7.74 5.98
N ASN A 108 -4.66 7.43 7.29
CA ASN A 108 -4.09 6.19 7.77
C ASN A 108 -5.02 5.40 8.68
N ILE A 109 -4.92 4.07 8.60
CA ILE A 109 -5.57 3.10 9.45
C ILE A 109 -4.66 2.87 10.65
N LYS A 110 -5.09 3.27 11.82
CA LYS A 110 -4.35 3.10 13.08
C LYS A 110 -4.40 1.66 13.55
N ASP A 111 -3.29 1.19 14.14
CA ASP A 111 -3.17 -0.14 14.74
C ASP A 111 -3.69 -1.26 13.81
N ALA A 112 -3.27 -1.26 12.55
CA ALA A 112 -3.76 -2.18 11.54
C ALA A 112 -3.42 -3.65 11.86
N ASP A 113 -2.40 -3.90 12.68
CA ASP A 113 -2.02 -5.21 13.19
C ASP A 113 -3.09 -5.85 14.11
N LYS A 114 -3.84 -5.01 14.83
CA LYS A 114 -4.90 -5.43 15.77
C LYS A 114 -6.27 -5.58 15.11
N LYS A 115 -6.38 -5.26 13.81
CA LYS A 115 -7.63 -5.24 13.07
C LYS A 115 -7.86 -6.50 12.26
N THR A 116 -9.12 -6.91 12.17
CA THR A 116 -9.57 -7.93 11.23
C THR A 116 -9.59 -7.39 9.80
N ILE A 117 -9.70 -8.26 8.81
CA ILE A 117 -9.84 -7.84 7.41
C ILE A 117 -11.15 -7.04 7.21
N LEU A 118 -12.23 -7.40 7.92
CA LEU A 118 -13.48 -6.63 7.90
C LEU A 118 -13.27 -5.23 8.46
N ASP A 119 -12.63 -5.08 9.63
CA ASP A 119 -12.34 -3.77 10.21
C ASP A 119 -11.49 -2.90 9.28
N ILE A 120 -10.46 -3.50 8.66
CA ILE A 120 -9.62 -2.81 7.69
C ILE A 120 -10.45 -2.33 6.49
N SER A 121 -11.33 -3.19 5.96
CA SER A 121 -12.22 -2.84 4.85
C SER A 121 -13.12 -1.66 5.19
N ASP A 122 -13.74 -1.66 6.36
CA ASP A 122 -14.63 -0.59 6.82
C ASP A 122 -13.83 0.72 7.04
N ASN A 123 -12.62 0.62 7.59
CA ASN A 123 -11.74 1.78 7.75
C ASN A 123 -11.35 2.38 6.38
N VAL A 124 -10.98 1.55 5.39
CA VAL A 124 -10.66 2.01 4.02
C VAL A 124 -11.83 2.77 3.42
N ILE A 125 -13.04 2.21 3.48
CA ILE A 125 -14.26 2.82 2.92
C ILE A 125 -14.56 4.15 3.63
N ASN A 126 -14.53 4.15 4.96
CA ASN A 126 -14.82 5.34 5.77
C ASN A 126 -13.80 6.47 5.50
N LEU A 127 -12.51 6.15 5.52
CA LEU A 127 -11.45 7.13 5.26
C LEU A 127 -11.54 7.69 3.82
N ALA A 128 -11.85 6.85 2.83
CA ALA A 128 -12.04 7.30 1.46
C ALA A 128 -13.24 8.25 1.31
N ASN A 129 -14.35 7.98 1.99
CA ASN A 129 -15.53 8.85 2.00
C ASN A 129 -15.22 10.19 2.69
N LEU A 130 -14.61 10.16 3.88
CA LEU A 130 -14.20 11.36 4.60
C LEU A 130 -13.20 12.21 3.81
N ALA A 131 -12.30 11.57 3.06
CA ALA A 131 -11.36 12.26 2.17
C ALA A 131 -12.08 13.03 1.08
N LYS A 132 -13.01 12.38 0.36
CA LYS A 132 -13.83 12.99 -0.71
C LYS A 132 -14.73 14.11 -0.18
N GLU A 133 -15.25 13.97 1.04
CA GLU A 133 -16.09 14.96 1.71
C GLU A 133 -15.30 16.07 2.43
N ARG A 134 -13.96 16.03 2.42
CA ARG A 134 -13.07 16.97 3.13
C ARG A 134 -13.29 17.01 4.65
N LYS A 135 -13.68 15.89 5.23
CA LYS A 135 -13.99 15.75 6.65
C LYS A 135 -12.92 15.01 7.46
N LEU A 136 -11.78 14.70 6.85
CA LEU A 136 -10.66 14.04 7.55
C LEU A 136 -10.13 14.93 8.68
N LYS A 137 -9.95 14.32 9.84
CA LYS A 137 -9.32 14.96 11.00
C LYS A 137 -7.79 14.90 10.89
N VAL A 138 -7.11 15.80 11.59
CA VAL A 138 -5.64 15.91 11.56
C VAL A 138 -4.95 14.62 12.04
N ASP A 139 -5.51 13.95 13.04
CA ASP A 139 -5.00 12.67 13.57
C ASP A 139 -5.08 11.53 12.54
N GLN A 140 -6.06 11.58 11.64
CA GLN A 140 -6.19 10.61 10.55
C GLN A 140 -5.17 10.82 9.43
N LEU A 141 -4.55 11.98 9.36
CA LEU A 141 -3.54 12.36 8.36
C LEU A 141 -2.10 12.26 8.86
N LYS A 142 -1.90 12.00 10.16
CA LYS A 142 -0.58 11.97 10.79
C LYS A 142 -0.27 10.62 11.41
N GLY A 143 1.02 10.27 11.43
CA GLY A 143 1.51 9.11 12.16
C GLY A 143 1.36 7.79 11.39
N ALA A 144 1.23 7.82 10.08
CA ALA A 144 1.45 6.64 9.25
C ALA A 144 2.89 6.14 9.41
N THR A 145 3.06 4.83 9.31
CA THR A 145 4.38 4.17 9.44
C THR A 145 4.82 3.53 8.13
N PHE A 146 3.88 3.24 7.27
CA PHE A 146 4.06 2.70 5.92
C PHE A 146 2.84 3.07 5.08
N THR A 147 3.03 3.42 3.82
CA THR A 147 1.93 3.83 2.93
C THR A 147 1.71 2.81 1.81
N ILE A 148 0.44 2.60 1.45
CA ILE A 148 0.02 1.84 0.28
C ILE A 148 -0.69 2.78 -0.70
N SER A 149 -0.21 2.82 -1.94
CA SER A 149 -0.82 3.57 -3.04
C SER A 149 -1.37 2.60 -4.09
N SER A 150 -2.68 2.58 -4.28
CA SER A 150 -3.33 1.64 -5.19
C SER A 150 -3.88 2.34 -6.44
N LEU A 151 -3.37 1.95 -7.59
CA LEU A 151 -3.87 2.32 -8.92
C LEU A 151 -4.63 1.16 -9.58
N SER A 152 -4.97 0.11 -8.84
CA SER A 152 -5.55 -1.14 -9.35
C SER A 152 -6.89 -0.95 -10.08
N GLY A 153 -7.64 0.10 -9.74
CA GLY A 153 -8.88 0.48 -10.42
C GLY A 153 -8.70 1.38 -11.65
N ILE A 154 -7.49 1.88 -11.91
CA ILE A 154 -7.21 2.87 -12.96
C ILE A 154 -6.47 2.23 -14.11
N GLY A 155 -5.27 1.69 -13.88
CA GLY A 155 -4.44 1.10 -14.92
C GLY A 155 -2.94 1.12 -14.58
N GLY A 156 -2.12 0.88 -15.61
CA GLY A 156 -0.66 0.76 -15.48
C GLY A 156 -0.22 -0.61 -14.99
N LYS A 157 1.05 -0.95 -15.26
CA LYS A 157 1.65 -2.21 -14.78
C LYS A 157 2.59 -1.94 -13.60
N TYR A 158 3.51 -0.98 -13.73
CA TYR A 158 4.42 -0.56 -12.67
C TYR A 158 4.50 0.95 -12.62
N PHE A 159 4.85 1.49 -11.45
CA PHE A 159 5.15 2.89 -11.24
C PHE A 159 6.11 3.05 -10.07
N THR A 160 6.71 4.22 -9.92
CA THR A 160 7.64 4.54 -8.84
C THR A 160 6.96 5.50 -7.85
N PRO A 161 6.29 4.99 -6.80
CA PRO A 161 5.64 5.85 -5.82
C PRO A 161 6.68 6.68 -5.04
N ILE A 162 6.35 7.92 -4.72
CA ILE A 162 7.20 8.80 -3.91
C ILE A 162 6.90 8.55 -2.43
N ILE A 163 7.94 8.33 -1.65
CA ILE A 163 7.84 8.07 -0.21
C ILE A 163 7.23 9.29 0.50
N ASN A 164 6.36 9.03 1.48
CA ASN A 164 5.72 10.04 2.31
C ASN A 164 6.49 10.19 3.64
N PRO A 165 7.39 11.18 3.77
CA PRO A 165 8.19 11.32 4.99
C PRO A 165 7.31 11.53 6.24
N PRO A 166 7.70 11.00 7.40
CA PRO A 166 8.99 10.39 7.75
C PRO A 166 9.07 8.86 7.51
N GLU A 167 8.19 8.29 6.73
CA GLU A 167 8.26 6.88 6.34
C GLU A 167 9.51 6.61 5.48
N VAL A 168 9.99 5.37 5.47
CA VAL A 168 11.14 4.95 4.67
C VAL A 168 10.76 4.10 3.46
N ALA A 169 9.49 3.74 3.33
CA ALA A 169 9.01 2.95 2.21
C ALA A 169 7.53 3.19 1.89
N ILE A 170 7.15 2.91 0.65
CA ILE A 170 5.79 2.96 0.14
C ILE A 170 5.57 1.82 -0.86
N LEU A 171 4.42 1.15 -0.76
CA LEU A 171 4.02 0.08 -1.66
C LEU A 171 3.03 0.60 -2.69
N GLY A 172 3.38 0.51 -3.96
CA GLY A 172 2.50 0.74 -5.09
C GLY A 172 1.82 -0.54 -5.56
N LEU A 173 0.52 -0.49 -5.81
CA LEU A 173 -0.27 -1.59 -6.36
C LEU A 173 -0.87 -1.16 -7.68
N SER A 174 -0.62 -1.92 -8.75
CA SER A 174 -1.17 -1.65 -10.08
C SER A 174 -2.34 -2.58 -10.40
N LYS A 175 -2.87 -2.48 -11.62
CA LYS A 175 -4.02 -3.29 -12.04
C LYS A 175 -3.62 -4.76 -12.20
N PRO A 176 -4.29 -5.70 -11.52
CA PRO A 176 -4.07 -7.13 -11.74
C PRO A 176 -4.36 -7.54 -13.18
N PHE A 177 -3.56 -8.45 -13.70
CA PHE A 177 -3.70 -8.95 -15.07
C PHE A 177 -3.66 -10.49 -15.11
N ASP A 178 -4.22 -11.06 -16.18
CA ASP A 178 -4.17 -12.49 -16.44
C ASP A 178 -2.82 -12.86 -17.07
N ASN A 179 -2.19 -13.91 -16.55
CA ASN A 179 -0.96 -14.46 -17.10
C ASN A 179 -1.13 -15.96 -17.30
N LEU A 180 -0.92 -16.40 -18.55
CA LEU A 180 -1.09 -17.78 -18.92
C LEU A 180 0.24 -18.54 -18.80
N TYR A 181 0.24 -19.61 -18.03
CA TYR A 181 1.35 -20.54 -17.88
C TYR A 181 1.02 -21.88 -18.49
N LEU A 182 2.04 -22.56 -18.98
CA LEU A 182 1.94 -23.96 -19.34
C LEU A 182 2.42 -24.78 -18.14
N ASP A 183 1.50 -25.52 -17.52
CA ASP A 183 1.77 -26.40 -16.39
C ASP A 183 1.32 -27.82 -16.79
N ASP A 184 2.27 -28.75 -16.78
CA ASP A 184 2.05 -30.18 -17.19
C ASP A 184 1.16 -30.35 -18.45
N LYS A 185 1.51 -29.63 -19.53
CA LYS A 185 0.80 -29.55 -20.81
C LYS A 185 -0.62 -28.94 -20.76
N LYS A 186 -1.02 -28.34 -19.64
CA LYS A 186 -2.29 -27.62 -19.50
C LYS A 186 -2.02 -26.13 -19.39
N VAL A 187 -2.85 -25.35 -20.05
CA VAL A 187 -2.81 -23.88 -19.86
C VAL A 187 -3.49 -23.53 -18.54
N VAL A 188 -2.75 -22.92 -17.64
CA VAL A 188 -3.23 -22.41 -16.34
C VAL A 188 -3.21 -20.89 -16.39
N ASN A 189 -4.31 -20.27 -16.01
CA ASN A 189 -4.39 -18.83 -15.86
C ASN A 189 -4.12 -18.43 -14.41
N LYS A 190 -3.17 -17.52 -14.20
CA LYS A 190 -2.89 -16.90 -12.90
C LYS A 190 -3.21 -15.43 -12.96
N LYS A 191 -3.81 -14.92 -11.88
CA LYS A 191 -4.06 -13.49 -11.71
C LYS A 191 -2.88 -12.87 -10.96
N LEU A 192 -2.08 -12.07 -11.66
CA LEU A 192 -0.89 -11.43 -11.11
C LEU A 192 -1.18 -9.98 -10.73
N LEU A 193 -0.76 -9.59 -9.54
CA LEU A 193 -0.80 -8.23 -9.03
C LEU A 193 0.60 -7.60 -9.16
N PRO A 194 0.80 -6.62 -10.04
CA PRO A 194 2.05 -5.89 -10.08
C PRO A 194 2.22 -5.03 -8.82
N VAL A 195 3.35 -5.19 -8.16
CA VAL A 195 3.73 -4.44 -6.97
C VAL A 195 5.00 -3.63 -7.25
N SER A 196 5.07 -2.46 -6.66
CA SER A 196 6.19 -1.52 -6.79
C SER A 196 6.53 -0.98 -5.41
N LEU A 197 7.63 -1.44 -4.82
CA LEU A 197 8.10 -1.00 -3.52
C LEU A 197 9.18 0.07 -3.70
N SER A 198 8.88 1.34 -3.40
CA SER A 198 9.92 2.37 -3.27
C SER A 198 10.39 2.47 -1.83
N TYR A 199 11.70 2.62 -1.64
CA TYR A 199 12.30 2.67 -0.32
C TYR A 199 13.49 3.65 -0.28
N ASP A 200 13.78 4.16 0.93
CA ASP A 200 14.93 5.00 1.23
C ASP A 200 16.20 4.16 1.31
N HIS A 201 17.07 4.27 0.31
CA HIS A 201 18.27 3.44 0.22
C HIS A 201 19.31 3.73 1.32
N ARG A 202 19.12 4.77 2.12
CA ARG A 202 19.95 5.04 3.31
C ARG A 202 19.59 4.13 4.49
N ALA A 203 18.31 3.71 4.59
CA ALA A 203 17.81 2.82 5.65
C ALA A 203 17.72 1.36 5.20
N ILE A 204 17.47 1.12 3.91
CA ILE A 204 17.09 -0.19 3.37
C ILE A 204 17.98 -0.49 2.16
N ASN A 205 18.63 -1.66 2.15
CA ASN A 205 19.36 -2.14 0.99
C ASN A 205 18.49 -2.99 0.05
N GLY A 206 18.94 -3.14 -1.21
CA GLY A 206 18.19 -3.82 -2.25
C GLY A 206 17.86 -5.28 -1.94
N ALA A 207 18.76 -6.03 -1.30
CA ALA A 207 18.52 -7.41 -0.94
C ALA A 207 17.42 -7.55 0.13
N TYR A 208 17.34 -6.61 1.08
CA TYR A 208 16.30 -6.57 2.08
C TYR A 208 14.94 -6.23 1.44
N ALA A 209 14.91 -5.26 0.53
CA ALA A 209 13.72 -4.88 -0.21
C ALA A 209 13.19 -6.03 -1.09
N ALA A 210 14.07 -6.72 -1.82
CA ALA A 210 13.70 -7.88 -2.63
C ALA A 210 13.11 -9.01 -1.78
N ARG A 211 13.71 -9.32 -0.63
CA ARG A 211 13.17 -10.32 0.31
C ARG A 211 11.82 -9.90 0.89
N PHE A 212 11.62 -8.62 1.19
CA PHE A 212 10.33 -8.10 1.63
C PHE A 212 9.24 -8.33 0.59
N VAL A 213 9.48 -8.00 -0.67
CA VAL A 213 8.50 -8.18 -1.75
C VAL A 213 8.20 -9.67 -1.99
N SER A 214 9.24 -10.52 -1.97
CA SER A 214 9.08 -11.97 -2.07
C SER A 214 8.25 -12.54 -0.90
N GLU A 215 8.48 -12.06 0.33
CA GLU A 215 7.70 -12.48 1.49
C GLU A 215 6.26 -11.97 1.42
N LEU A 216 6.03 -10.72 0.99
CA LEU A 216 4.68 -10.20 0.77
C LEU A 216 3.90 -11.10 -0.21
N SER A 217 4.54 -11.52 -1.30
CA SER A 217 3.92 -12.46 -2.26
C SER A 217 3.54 -13.78 -1.59
N LYS A 218 4.38 -14.32 -0.69
CA LYS A 218 4.04 -15.52 0.09
C LYS A 218 2.87 -15.28 1.05
N GLN A 219 2.87 -14.14 1.77
CA GLN A 219 1.78 -13.80 2.70
C GLN A 219 0.43 -13.67 1.97
N LEU A 220 0.42 -13.15 0.75
CA LEU A 220 -0.78 -13.08 -0.09
C LEU A 220 -1.32 -14.45 -0.50
N ASN A 221 -0.49 -15.49 -0.48
CA ASN A 221 -0.83 -16.89 -0.77
C ASN A 221 -1.08 -17.76 0.49
N GLN A 222 -0.96 -17.18 1.69
CA GLN A 222 -1.29 -17.87 2.94
C GLN A 222 -2.80 -17.84 3.23
N ILE A 223 -3.57 -18.53 2.40
CA ILE A 223 -5.03 -18.48 2.36
C ILE A 223 -5.67 -18.83 3.70
N GLN A 224 -5.12 -19.81 4.46
CA GLN A 224 -5.65 -20.17 5.76
C GLN A 224 -5.50 -19.03 6.79
N SER A 225 -4.32 -18.41 6.86
CA SER A 225 -4.08 -17.25 7.74
C SER A 225 -4.94 -16.05 7.39
N LEU A 226 -5.14 -15.78 6.10
CA LEU A 226 -6.03 -14.71 5.63
C LEU A 226 -7.49 -14.98 5.97
N LYS A 227 -7.92 -16.25 5.89
CA LYS A 227 -9.27 -16.67 6.28
C LYS A 227 -9.50 -16.45 7.78
N GLU A 228 -8.57 -16.88 8.63
CA GLU A 228 -8.62 -16.67 10.09
C GLU A 228 -8.62 -15.18 10.48
N SER A 229 -7.92 -14.36 9.72
CA SER A 229 -7.87 -12.90 9.92
C SER A 229 -9.11 -12.16 9.42
N PHE A 230 -10.09 -12.84 8.81
CA PHE A 230 -11.23 -12.18 8.16
C PHE A 230 -12.17 -11.51 9.17
N ASN A 231 -12.55 -12.23 10.23
CA ASN A 231 -13.50 -11.77 11.25
C ASN A 231 -13.01 -11.96 12.70
N GLY A 232 -11.75 -12.34 12.89
CA GLY A 232 -11.15 -12.45 14.23
C GLY A 232 -11.55 -13.69 15.02
N SER A 233 -11.92 -14.76 14.32
CA SER A 233 -12.24 -16.06 14.92
C SER A 233 -11.00 -16.92 15.16
#